data_93bbbff5712d89327c9295f31fe3cf77
#
_entry.id   93bbbff5712d89327c9295f31fe3cf77
#
_cell.length_a   1.000
_cell.length_b   1.000
_cell.length_c   1.000
_cell.angle_alpha   90.00
_cell.angle_beta   90.00
_cell.angle_gamma   90.00
#
_symmetry.space_group_name_H-M   'P 1'
#
loop_
_entity.id
_entity.type
_entity.pdbx_description
1 polymer ?
#
loop_
_entity_poly.entity_id
_entity_poly.type
_entity_poly.pdbx_seq_one_letter_code
_entity_poly.pdbx_strand_id
1 'polypeptide(L)'
;MLKVSVIVPFFNCPFISHALDSLLNQTYNDIEIIVINDGSTQYKEKIIPYLDKIIYTEKENGGTASALNVGIQLATGDYICWLSSDDIYYPQKIALQVEFMIINNALFSHTNYYAINAKGNIITPPIGFHPSSKLEVLKQMSKGNIINGCSTMINKNVFTSVGFFDETLLYTHDYDLWARIIQKFDLHYLSEPLLLSRIHENMGTKKYASFIKEENKIVINRHKNTLTQLITEYIAKES
;
A
#
# COMPACT_ATOMS: atom_id res chain seq x y z
N MET A 1 0.57 -7.32 22.33
CA MET A 1 0.01 -7.57 20.97
C MET A 1 0.85 -6.72 20.02
N LEU A 2 1.06 -7.14 18.75
CA LEU A 2 1.83 -6.33 17.80
C LEU A 2 0.96 -5.17 17.32
N LYS A 3 1.47 -3.95 17.38
CA LYS A 3 0.73 -2.76 16.99
C LYS A 3 0.80 -2.52 15.48
N VAL A 4 -0.30 -2.11 14.87
CA VAL A 4 -0.37 -1.79 13.44
C VAL A 4 -0.67 -0.30 13.26
N SER A 5 0.19 0.38 12.51
CA SER A 5 -0.05 1.76 12.08
C SER A 5 -0.65 1.74 10.68
N VAL A 6 -1.84 2.32 10.52
CA VAL A 6 -2.48 2.49 9.23
C VAL A 6 -2.40 3.96 8.81
N ILE A 7 -1.65 4.23 7.75
CA ILE A 7 -1.44 5.58 7.23
C ILE A 7 -2.49 5.88 6.16
N VAL A 8 -3.16 7.01 6.27
CA VAL A 8 -4.18 7.47 5.32
C VAL A 8 -3.75 8.80 4.73
N PRO A 9 -3.13 8.81 3.54
CA PRO A 9 -2.88 10.07 2.82
C PRO A 9 -4.21 10.66 2.35
N PHE A 10 -4.45 11.93 2.66
CA PHE A 10 -5.69 12.63 2.32
C PHE A 10 -5.42 13.88 1.51
N PHE A 11 -5.98 13.92 0.29
CA PHE A 11 -5.99 15.11 -0.56
C PHE A 11 -7.33 15.24 -1.29
N ASN A 12 -8.17 16.20 -0.89
CA ASN A 12 -9.44 16.57 -1.56
C ASN A 12 -10.33 15.36 -1.92
N CYS A 13 -10.40 14.32 -1.06
CA CYS A 13 -11.16 13.12 -1.32
C CYS A 13 -12.53 13.12 -0.64
N PRO A 14 -13.64 13.01 -1.39
CA PRO A 14 -14.98 13.00 -0.82
C PRO A 14 -15.32 11.72 -0.05
N PHE A 15 -14.53 10.66 -0.19
CA PHE A 15 -14.78 9.32 0.37
C PHE A 15 -14.06 9.06 1.70
N ILE A 16 -13.30 10.03 2.23
CA ILE A 16 -12.47 9.88 3.44
C ILE A 16 -13.23 9.28 4.63
N SER A 17 -14.50 9.63 4.83
CA SER A 17 -15.31 9.07 5.91
C SER A 17 -15.47 7.54 5.78
N HIS A 18 -15.65 7.01 4.55
CA HIS A 18 -15.76 5.56 4.34
C HIS A 18 -14.46 4.84 4.69
N ALA A 19 -13.31 5.44 4.36
CA ALA A 19 -12.01 4.88 4.72
C ALA A 19 -11.84 4.86 6.25
N LEU A 20 -12.11 5.97 6.93
CA LEU A 20 -11.97 6.08 8.39
C LEU A 20 -12.96 5.17 9.13
N ASP A 21 -14.21 5.08 8.70
CA ASP A 21 -15.20 4.15 9.27
C ASP A 21 -14.71 2.70 9.16
N SER A 22 -14.12 2.33 8.02
CA SER A 22 -13.60 0.96 7.82
C SER A 22 -12.44 0.62 8.75
N LEU A 23 -11.61 1.61 9.10
CA LEU A 23 -10.50 1.45 10.03
C LEU A 23 -10.97 1.38 11.48
N LEU A 24 -11.96 2.18 11.87
CA LEU A 24 -12.55 2.14 13.22
C LEU A 24 -13.37 0.86 13.47
N ASN A 25 -13.82 0.20 12.41
CA ASN A 25 -14.56 -1.07 12.49
C ASN A 25 -13.68 -2.32 12.32
N GLN A 26 -12.35 -2.19 12.41
CA GLN A 26 -11.48 -3.36 12.38
C GLN A 26 -11.66 -4.23 13.63
N THR A 27 -11.59 -5.56 13.44
CA THR A 27 -11.67 -6.54 14.54
C THR A 27 -10.37 -6.69 15.33
N TYR A 28 -9.28 -6.11 14.86
CA TYR A 28 -8.00 -6.03 15.55
C TYR A 28 -7.94 -4.77 16.42
N ASN A 29 -7.57 -4.92 17.70
CA ASN A 29 -7.70 -3.82 18.67
C ASN A 29 -6.49 -2.88 18.76
N ASP A 30 -5.30 -3.36 18.43
CA ASP A 30 -4.05 -2.59 18.61
C ASP A 30 -3.65 -1.87 17.31
N ILE A 31 -4.51 -0.91 16.93
CA ILE A 31 -4.36 -0.12 15.70
C ILE A 31 -4.19 1.36 16.07
N GLU A 32 -3.26 2.04 15.42
CA GLU A 32 -3.24 3.50 15.32
C GLU A 32 -3.55 3.93 13.88
N ILE A 33 -4.40 4.93 13.74
CA ILE A 33 -4.80 5.49 12.45
C ILE A 33 -4.13 6.86 12.32
N ILE A 34 -3.32 7.04 11.28
CA ILE A 34 -2.54 8.25 11.04
C ILE A 34 -3.01 8.88 9.74
N VAL A 35 -3.74 9.98 9.83
CA VAL A 35 -4.24 10.73 8.66
C VAL A 35 -3.30 11.89 8.38
N ILE A 36 -2.73 11.90 7.17
CA ILE A 36 -1.87 12.98 6.70
C ILE A 36 -2.63 13.80 5.66
N ASN A 37 -3.06 14.99 6.05
CA ASN A 37 -3.67 15.94 5.14
C ASN A 37 -2.58 16.62 4.31
N ASP A 38 -2.50 16.25 3.05
CA ASP A 38 -1.49 16.72 2.09
C ASP A 38 -1.96 18.03 1.40
N GLY A 39 -2.31 19.03 2.19
CA GLY A 39 -2.70 20.36 1.70
C GLY A 39 -4.11 20.43 1.08
N SER A 40 -5.06 19.64 1.59
CA SER A 40 -6.44 19.67 1.12
C SER A 40 -7.12 21.00 1.36
N THR A 41 -7.89 21.42 0.37
CA THR A 41 -8.76 22.61 0.42
C THR A 41 -10.26 22.25 0.48
N GLN A 42 -10.60 20.96 0.28
CA GLN A 42 -11.97 20.44 0.25
C GLN A 42 -12.09 19.21 1.16
N TYR A 43 -13.30 18.97 1.66
CA TYR A 43 -13.69 17.80 2.45
C TYR A 43 -12.97 17.63 3.80
N LYS A 44 -12.24 18.65 4.29
CA LYS A 44 -11.59 18.63 5.62
C LYS A 44 -12.61 18.46 6.75
N GLU A 45 -13.79 19.01 6.56
CA GLU A 45 -14.90 18.92 7.50
C GLU A 45 -15.35 17.48 7.78
N LYS A 46 -15.11 16.55 6.82
CA LYS A 46 -15.44 15.13 6.98
C LYS A 46 -14.50 14.41 7.95
N ILE A 47 -13.35 14.99 8.29
CA ILE A 47 -12.39 14.40 9.23
C ILE A 47 -12.74 14.81 10.68
N ILE A 48 -13.42 15.93 10.87
CA ILE A 48 -13.72 16.48 12.21
C ILE A 48 -14.33 15.44 13.18
N PRO A 49 -15.30 14.59 12.77
CA PRO A 49 -15.90 13.58 13.66
C PRO A 49 -14.95 12.49 14.15
N TYR A 50 -13.74 12.41 13.60
CA TYR A 50 -12.78 11.35 13.88
C TYR A 50 -11.56 11.83 14.67
N LEU A 51 -11.40 13.14 14.89
CA LEU A 51 -10.18 13.74 15.45
C LEU A 51 -9.80 13.20 16.85
N ASP A 52 -10.77 12.72 17.62
CA ASP A 52 -10.56 12.09 18.92
C ASP A 52 -10.06 10.65 18.85
N LYS A 53 -10.06 10.04 17.67
CA LYS A 53 -9.75 8.61 17.42
C LYS A 53 -8.56 8.39 16.49
N ILE A 54 -8.00 9.45 15.93
CA ILE A 54 -6.92 9.39 14.94
C ILE A 54 -5.77 10.33 15.31
N ILE A 55 -4.60 10.05 14.79
CA ILE A 55 -3.49 11.00 14.72
C ILE A 55 -3.67 11.79 13.43
N TYR A 56 -3.89 13.09 13.53
CA TYR A 56 -4.11 13.96 12.37
C TYR A 56 -3.00 14.99 12.25
N THR A 57 -2.42 15.11 11.05
CA THR A 57 -1.37 16.09 10.74
C THR A 57 -1.63 16.71 9.37
N GLU A 58 -1.43 18.02 9.24
CA GLU A 58 -1.47 18.74 7.97
C GLU A 58 -0.06 19.10 7.50
N LYS A 59 0.14 19.08 6.18
CA LYS A 59 1.35 19.55 5.52
C LYS A 59 1.04 20.23 4.19
N GLU A 60 1.98 20.97 3.65
CA GLU A 60 1.88 21.44 2.26
C GLU A 60 1.83 20.27 1.30
N ASN A 61 1.09 20.42 0.18
CA ASN A 61 0.95 19.35 -0.80
C ASN A 61 2.31 18.94 -1.37
N GLY A 62 2.66 17.68 -1.18
CA GLY A 62 3.90 17.05 -1.68
C GLY A 62 3.64 15.72 -2.36
N GLY A 63 2.37 15.32 -2.52
CA GLY A 63 1.96 14.05 -3.12
C GLY A 63 1.91 12.88 -2.15
N THR A 64 1.38 11.77 -2.64
CA THR A 64 1.10 10.57 -1.83
C THR A 64 2.36 10.02 -1.15
N ALA A 65 3.49 9.94 -1.86
CA ALA A 65 4.76 9.46 -1.31
C ALA A 65 5.20 10.28 -0.09
N SER A 66 5.14 11.61 -0.21
CA SER A 66 5.51 12.54 0.86
C SER A 66 4.58 12.38 2.08
N ALA A 67 3.27 12.27 1.85
CA ALA A 67 2.31 12.03 2.93
C ALA A 67 2.55 10.68 3.62
N LEU A 68 2.81 9.61 2.87
CA LEU A 68 3.14 8.29 3.41
C LEU A 68 4.42 8.33 4.24
N ASN A 69 5.47 9.02 3.77
CA ASN A 69 6.73 9.15 4.49
C ASN A 69 6.56 9.85 5.84
N VAL A 70 5.79 10.94 5.89
CA VAL A 70 5.45 11.62 7.15
C VAL A 70 4.68 10.67 8.07
N GLY A 71 3.72 9.92 7.55
CA GLY A 71 2.96 8.93 8.32
C GLY A 71 3.84 7.83 8.89
N ILE A 72 4.80 7.29 8.11
CA ILE A 72 5.75 6.25 8.57
C ILE A 72 6.65 6.79 9.70
N GLN A 73 7.06 8.06 9.63
CA GLN A 73 7.86 8.68 10.67
C GLN A 73 7.09 8.85 11.98
N LEU A 74 5.80 9.15 11.92
CA LEU A 74 4.91 9.27 13.08
C LEU A 74 4.48 7.91 13.64
N ALA A 75 4.50 6.87 12.82
CA ALA A 75 4.04 5.53 13.17
C ALA A 75 4.84 4.93 14.34
N THR A 76 4.14 4.36 15.32
CA THR A 76 4.74 3.66 16.47
C THR A 76 4.53 2.14 16.41
N GLY A 77 3.74 1.65 15.44
CA GLY A 77 3.43 0.24 15.28
C GLY A 77 4.61 -0.60 14.75
N ASP A 78 4.52 -1.90 15.00
CA ASP A 78 5.45 -2.91 14.50
C ASP A 78 5.25 -3.18 13.01
N TYR A 79 4.01 -3.03 12.55
CA TYR A 79 3.61 -3.15 11.15
C TYR A 79 3.04 -1.85 10.62
N ILE A 80 3.31 -1.60 9.35
CA ILE A 80 2.81 -0.45 8.59
C ILE A 80 1.85 -0.97 7.51
N CYS A 81 0.66 -0.38 7.47
CA CYS A 81 -0.29 -0.48 6.38
C CYS A 81 -0.57 0.91 5.81
N TRP A 82 -1.10 0.95 4.60
CA TRP A 82 -1.55 2.17 3.96
C TRP A 82 -2.97 1.94 3.41
N LEU A 83 -3.85 2.90 3.62
CA LEU A 83 -5.18 2.93 3.01
C LEU A 83 -5.37 4.27 2.29
N SER A 84 -5.64 4.21 0.99
CA SER A 84 -6.05 5.41 0.22
C SER A 84 -7.38 5.95 0.76
N SER A 85 -7.54 7.26 0.75
CA SER A 85 -8.72 7.93 1.33
C SER A 85 -10.04 7.63 0.62
N ASP A 86 -10.01 6.92 -0.52
CA ASP A 86 -11.18 6.47 -1.31
C ASP A 86 -11.45 4.96 -1.20
N ASP A 87 -10.52 4.18 -0.61
CA ASP A 87 -10.62 2.74 -0.46
C ASP A 87 -11.25 2.34 0.90
N ILE A 88 -11.57 1.06 1.06
CA ILE A 88 -12.23 0.51 2.26
C ILE A 88 -11.59 -0.83 2.64
N TYR A 89 -11.21 -0.99 3.90
CA TYR A 89 -10.82 -2.30 4.43
C TYR A 89 -12.01 -3.13 4.86
N TYR A 90 -11.96 -4.44 4.64
CA TYR A 90 -12.86 -5.38 5.31
C TYR A 90 -12.56 -5.43 6.81
N PRO A 91 -13.58 -5.68 7.67
CA PRO A 91 -13.40 -5.62 9.13
C PRO A 91 -12.28 -6.53 9.66
N GLN A 92 -12.03 -7.65 9.02
CA GLN A 92 -11.03 -8.64 9.46
C GLN A 92 -9.64 -8.42 8.83
N LYS A 93 -9.44 -7.37 8.00
CA LYS A 93 -8.20 -7.22 7.22
C LYS A 93 -6.95 -7.21 8.09
N ILE A 94 -6.93 -6.39 9.11
CA ILE A 94 -5.74 -6.25 9.96
C ILE A 94 -5.52 -7.54 10.77
N ALA A 95 -6.58 -8.11 11.37
CA ALA A 95 -6.47 -9.32 12.17
C ALA A 95 -5.90 -10.50 11.38
N LEU A 96 -6.49 -10.80 10.23
CA LEU A 96 -6.08 -11.93 9.40
C LEU A 96 -4.66 -11.74 8.84
N GLN A 97 -4.31 -10.52 8.44
CA GLN A 97 -2.99 -10.27 7.86
C GLN A 97 -1.90 -10.27 8.95
N VAL A 98 -2.15 -9.78 10.16
CA VAL A 98 -1.21 -9.89 11.29
C VAL A 98 -0.98 -11.36 11.67
N GLU A 99 -2.05 -12.15 11.81
CA GLU A 99 -1.94 -13.59 12.06
C GLU A 99 -1.11 -14.29 10.99
N PHE A 100 -1.40 -14.01 9.72
CA PHE A 100 -0.65 -14.55 8.58
C PHE A 100 0.84 -14.16 8.62
N MET A 101 1.16 -12.89 8.93
CA MET A 101 2.54 -12.40 9.04
C MET A 101 3.31 -13.13 10.15
N ILE A 102 2.66 -13.38 11.29
CA ILE A 102 3.26 -14.09 12.42
C ILE A 102 3.51 -15.56 12.08
N ILE A 103 2.49 -16.27 11.57
CA ILE A 103 2.58 -17.71 11.27
C ILE A 103 3.68 -18.00 10.24
N ASN A 104 3.83 -17.11 9.24
CA ASN A 104 4.78 -17.28 8.15
C ASN A 104 6.13 -16.59 8.41
N ASN A 105 6.33 -15.98 9.59
CA ASN A 105 7.49 -15.12 9.87
C ASN A 105 7.76 -14.11 8.74
N ALA A 106 6.67 -13.55 8.18
CA ALA A 106 6.70 -12.69 7.02
C ALA A 106 7.03 -11.24 7.41
N LEU A 107 7.84 -10.57 6.59
CA LEU A 107 8.17 -9.16 6.76
C LEU A 107 7.43 -8.26 5.76
N PHE A 108 6.92 -8.84 4.68
CA PHE A 108 6.16 -8.16 3.65
C PHE A 108 5.10 -9.09 3.07
N SER A 109 3.84 -8.66 3.11
CA SER A 109 2.72 -9.40 2.52
C SER A 109 1.75 -8.50 1.79
N HIS A 110 0.95 -9.10 0.90
CA HIS A 110 -0.21 -8.48 0.28
C HIS A 110 -1.40 -9.44 0.25
N THR A 111 -2.59 -8.87 0.01
CA THR A 111 -3.84 -9.62 -0.08
C THR A 111 -4.50 -9.42 -1.44
N ASN A 112 -5.55 -10.20 -1.72
CA ASN A 112 -6.48 -9.86 -2.80
C ASN A 112 -7.35 -8.65 -2.43
N TYR A 113 -7.99 -8.10 -3.45
CA TYR A 113 -8.96 -7.01 -3.32
C TYR A 113 -10.08 -7.16 -4.36
N TYR A 114 -11.19 -6.47 -4.11
CA TYR A 114 -12.22 -6.23 -5.12
C TYR A 114 -12.12 -4.78 -5.60
N ALA A 115 -12.40 -4.56 -6.88
CA ALA A 115 -12.70 -3.21 -7.34
C ALA A 115 -14.17 -2.89 -7.08
N ILE A 116 -14.44 -1.67 -6.58
CA ILE A 116 -15.78 -1.13 -6.37
C ILE A 116 -15.98 0.14 -7.20
N ASN A 117 -17.22 0.42 -7.60
CA ASN A 117 -17.55 1.69 -8.24
C ASN A 117 -17.71 2.83 -7.21
N ALA A 118 -17.97 4.06 -7.69
CA ALA A 118 -18.17 5.22 -6.82
C ALA A 118 -19.33 5.05 -5.80
N LYS A 119 -20.30 4.17 -6.07
CA LYS A 119 -21.42 3.87 -5.16
C LYS A 119 -21.08 2.77 -4.13
N GLY A 120 -19.90 2.15 -4.22
CA GLY A 120 -19.48 1.06 -3.32
C GLY A 120 -19.87 -0.35 -3.77
N ASN A 121 -20.45 -0.52 -4.97
CA ASN A 121 -20.79 -1.86 -5.48
C ASN A 121 -19.55 -2.53 -6.08
N ILE A 122 -19.34 -3.82 -5.76
CA ILE A 122 -18.30 -4.66 -6.35
C ILE A 122 -18.53 -4.81 -7.84
N ILE A 123 -17.49 -4.62 -8.65
CA ILE A 123 -17.54 -4.65 -10.12
C ILE A 123 -16.54 -5.62 -10.76
N THR A 124 -15.78 -6.35 -9.95
CA THR A 124 -14.81 -7.35 -10.42
C THR A 124 -14.88 -8.61 -9.56
N PRO A 125 -14.41 -9.79 -10.05
CA PRO A 125 -13.97 -10.87 -9.19
C PRO A 125 -12.78 -10.41 -8.34
N PRO A 126 -12.30 -11.22 -7.35
CA PRO A 126 -11.09 -10.93 -6.60
C PRO A 126 -9.90 -10.73 -7.54
N ILE A 127 -9.13 -9.67 -7.28
CA ILE A 127 -7.91 -9.32 -8.01
C ILE A 127 -6.72 -9.50 -7.08
N GLY A 128 -5.63 -10.10 -7.56
CA GLY A 128 -4.39 -10.25 -6.84
C GLY A 128 -3.35 -11.02 -7.64
N PHE A 129 -2.12 -10.92 -7.21
CA PHE A 129 -1.01 -11.68 -7.78
C PHE A 129 -0.71 -12.89 -6.89
N HIS A 130 -0.79 -14.09 -7.46
CA HIS A 130 -0.58 -15.39 -6.80
C HIS A 130 0.79 -15.94 -7.17
N PRO A 131 1.88 -15.58 -6.47
CA PRO A 131 3.19 -16.08 -6.82
C PRO A 131 3.33 -17.56 -6.45
N SER A 132 3.83 -18.36 -7.38
CA SER A 132 4.22 -19.75 -7.13
C SER A 132 5.62 -19.87 -6.54
N SER A 133 6.46 -18.83 -6.73
CA SER A 133 7.85 -18.81 -6.26
C SER A 133 8.39 -17.37 -6.20
N LYS A 134 9.51 -17.18 -5.49
CA LYS A 134 10.25 -15.91 -5.51
C LYS A 134 10.75 -15.57 -6.92
N LEU A 135 11.15 -16.56 -7.70
CA LEU A 135 11.57 -16.33 -9.09
C LEU A 135 10.45 -15.73 -9.93
N GLU A 136 9.20 -16.18 -9.73
CA GLU A 136 8.05 -15.60 -10.42
C GLU A 136 7.81 -14.15 -9.99
N VAL A 137 7.88 -13.85 -8.69
CA VAL A 137 7.80 -12.47 -8.17
C VAL A 137 8.81 -11.57 -8.87
N LEU A 138 10.09 -11.96 -8.89
CA LEU A 138 11.18 -11.20 -9.51
C LEU A 138 10.92 -10.97 -11.01
N LYS A 139 10.51 -12.01 -11.74
CA LYS A 139 10.17 -11.94 -13.18
C LYS A 139 9.00 -11.00 -13.47
N GLN A 140 7.96 -11.02 -12.64
CA GLN A 140 6.80 -10.15 -12.87
C GLN A 140 7.10 -8.70 -12.47
N MET A 141 7.75 -8.48 -11.31
CA MET A 141 8.15 -7.14 -10.87
C MET A 141 9.17 -6.49 -11.80
N SER A 142 9.96 -7.24 -12.55
CA SER A 142 10.85 -6.67 -13.60
C SER A 142 10.10 -6.11 -14.80
N LYS A 143 8.80 -6.38 -14.94
CA LYS A 143 7.95 -5.92 -16.06
C LYS A 143 6.99 -4.80 -15.66
N GLY A 144 6.64 -4.68 -14.37
CA GLY A 144 5.71 -3.69 -13.87
C GLY A 144 5.23 -3.97 -12.44
N ASN A 145 4.45 -3.04 -11.90
CA ASN A 145 3.82 -3.19 -10.59
C ASN A 145 2.72 -4.26 -10.62
N ILE A 146 2.77 -5.19 -9.69
CA ILE A 146 1.81 -6.30 -9.55
C ILE A 146 1.08 -6.26 -8.20
N ILE A 147 1.38 -5.27 -7.35
CA ILE A 147 0.88 -5.19 -5.97
C ILE A 147 0.07 -3.90 -5.81
N ASN A 148 -1.16 -4.02 -5.33
CA ASN A 148 -1.93 -2.87 -4.87
C ASN A 148 -1.40 -2.43 -3.50
N GLY A 149 -0.96 -1.16 -3.37
CA GLY A 149 -0.34 -0.65 -2.15
C GLY A 149 -1.23 -0.76 -0.91
N CYS A 150 -2.53 -0.53 -1.04
CA CYS A 150 -3.48 -0.64 0.06
C CYS A 150 -3.70 -2.09 0.55
N SER A 151 -3.33 -3.10 -0.24
CA SER A 151 -3.40 -4.50 0.17
C SER A 151 -2.23 -4.94 1.05
N THR A 152 -1.19 -4.12 1.19
CA THR A 152 0.08 -4.52 1.82
C THR A 152 0.06 -4.41 3.34
N MET A 153 0.94 -5.19 3.97
CA MET A 153 1.40 -5.05 5.35
C MET A 153 2.91 -5.27 5.38
N ILE A 154 3.64 -4.36 6.03
CA ILE A 154 5.10 -4.31 6.04
C ILE A 154 5.59 -4.24 7.48
N ASN A 155 6.52 -5.10 7.88
CA ASN A 155 7.22 -4.92 9.15
C ASN A 155 8.03 -3.60 9.10
N LYS A 156 7.89 -2.76 10.12
CA LYS A 156 8.50 -1.43 10.16
C LYS A 156 10.02 -1.46 9.95
N ASN A 157 10.69 -2.52 10.40
CA ASN A 157 12.14 -2.66 10.25
C ASN A 157 12.58 -2.83 8.78
N VAL A 158 11.68 -3.19 7.86
CA VAL A 158 11.99 -3.25 6.43
C VAL A 158 12.46 -1.91 5.91
N PHE A 159 11.83 -0.80 6.37
CA PHE A 159 12.19 0.56 5.94
C PHE A 159 13.61 0.97 6.33
N THR A 160 14.17 0.43 7.42
CA THR A 160 15.58 0.67 7.79
C THR A 160 16.55 0.09 6.78
N SER A 161 16.15 -0.98 6.08
CA SER A 161 16.98 -1.69 5.11
C SER A 161 16.84 -1.18 3.68
N VAL A 162 15.63 -0.68 3.31
CA VAL A 162 15.33 -0.29 1.92
C VAL A 162 15.05 1.20 1.75
N GLY A 163 14.92 1.96 2.85
CA GLY A 163 14.51 3.37 2.84
C GLY A 163 13.00 3.55 2.65
N PHE A 164 12.57 4.80 2.59
CA PHE A 164 11.18 5.22 2.45
C PHE A 164 10.74 5.31 0.97
N PHE A 165 9.53 5.80 0.73
CA PHE A 165 9.05 6.09 -0.62
C PHE A 165 9.89 7.19 -1.29
N ASP A 166 10.16 7.05 -2.58
CA ASP A 166 10.83 8.09 -3.38
C ASP A 166 9.80 9.18 -3.76
N GLU A 167 9.93 10.36 -3.15
CA GLU A 167 9.00 11.48 -3.36
C GLU A 167 9.13 12.12 -4.74
N THR A 168 10.16 11.77 -5.50
CA THR A 168 10.30 12.23 -6.90
C THR A 168 9.40 11.45 -7.87
N LEU A 169 8.90 10.29 -7.44
CA LEU A 169 7.95 9.45 -8.19
C LEU A 169 6.53 9.76 -7.74
N LEU A 170 5.82 10.57 -8.52
CA LEU A 170 4.49 11.06 -8.13
C LEU A 170 3.41 9.96 -8.14
N TYR A 171 3.57 8.94 -8.99
CA TYR A 171 2.53 7.94 -9.25
C TYR A 171 2.98 6.50 -9.06
N THR A 172 4.28 6.21 -9.12
CA THR A 172 4.83 4.85 -9.09
C THR A 172 5.79 4.62 -7.92
N HIS A 173 5.68 5.47 -6.89
CA HIS A 173 6.46 5.41 -5.66
C HIS A 173 6.30 4.06 -4.93
N ASP A 174 5.12 3.45 -5.03
CA ASP A 174 4.82 2.13 -4.49
C ASP A 174 5.59 1.04 -5.26
N TYR A 175 5.57 1.08 -6.58
CA TYR A 175 6.31 0.13 -7.42
C TYR A 175 7.82 0.16 -7.13
N ASP A 176 8.41 1.34 -7.02
CA ASP A 176 9.82 1.49 -6.66
C ASP A 176 10.13 0.88 -5.28
N LEU A 177 9.29 1.14 -4.29
CA LEU A 177 9.46 0.58 -2.95
C LEU A 177 9.34 -0.95 -2.97
N TRP A 178 8.33 -1.50 -3.65
CA TRP A 178 8.17 -2.96 -3.77
C TRP A 178 9.36 -3.59 -4.46
N ALA A 179 9.86 -2.98 -5.54
CA ALA A 179 11.06 -3.45 -6.25
C ALA A 179 12.29 -3.49 -5.34
N ARG A 180 12.47 -2.50 -4.42
CA ARG A 180 13.56 -2.51 -3.42
C ARG A 180 13.36 -3.58 -2.35
N ILE A 181 12.13 -3.77 -1.89
CA ILE A 181 11.81 -4.76 -0.84
C ILE A 181 12.08 -6.19 -1.34
N ILE A 182 11.55 -6.57 -2.51
CA ILE A 182 11.68 -7.95 -3.01
C ILE A 182 13.12 -8.36 -3.35
N GLN A 183 14.02 -7.40 -3.52
CA GLN A 183 15.45 -7.68 -3.69
C GLN A 183 16.10 -8.21 -2.40
N LYS A 184 15.52 -7.92 -1.24
CA LYS A 184 16.08 -8.28 0.07
C LYS A 184 15.20 -9.23 0.86
N PHE A 185 13.88 -9.14 0.68
CA PHE A 185 12.88 -9.87 1.46
C PHE A 185 11.93 -10.65 0.54
N ASP A 186 11.28 -11.66 1.10
CA ASP A 186 10.26 -12.42 0.38
C ASP A 186 8.92 -11.69 0.41
N LEU A 187 8.19 -11.77 -0.69
CA LEU A 187 6.79 -11.36 -0.77
C LEU A 187 5.92 -12.55 -0.39
N HIS A 188 5.09 -12.37 0.63
CA HIS A 188 4.09 -13.35 1.06
C HIS A 188 2.71 -12.94 0.57
N TYR A 189 1.90 -13.93 0.25
CA TYR A 189 0.57 -13.72 -0.31
C TYR A 189 -0.51 -14.40 0.53
N LEU A 190 -1.50 -13.61 0.94
CA LEU A 190 -2.72 -14.05 1.62
C LEU A 190 -3.88 -13.94 0.62
N SER A 191 -4.52 -15.06 0.29
CA SER A 191 -5.48 -15.15 -0.83
C SER A 191 -6.83 -14.49 -0.57
N GLU A 192 -7.13 -14.09 0.66
CA GLU A 192 -8.38 -13.44 1.04
C GLU A 192 -8.49 -12.04 0.43
N PRO A 193 -9.64 -11.67 -0.16
CA PRO A 193 -9.89 -10.32 -0.62
C PRO A 193 -10.31 -9.44 0.56
N LEU A 194 -9.35 -8.68 1.10
CA LEU A 194 -9.50 -7.89 2.34
C LEU A 194 -9.55 -6.38 2.11
N LEU A 195 -9.62 -5.95 0.85
CA LEU A 195 -9.66 -4.55 0.45
C LEU A 195 -10.73 -4.36 -0.63
N LEU A 196 -11.45 -3.26 -0.56
CA LEU A 196 -12.32 -2.72 -1.60
C LEU A 196 -11.65 -1.48 -2.20
N SER A 197 -11.10 -1.61 -3.41
CA SER A 197 -10.42 -0.50 -4.10
C SER A 197 -11.39 0.23 -5.02
N ARG A 198 -11.56 1.54 -4.82
CA ARG A 198 -12.58 2.33 -5.50
C ARG A 198 -12.11 2.85 -6.84
N ILE A 199 -12.96 2.62 -7.85
CA ILE A 199 -12.77 3.15 -9.20
C ILE A 199 -13.76 4.30 -9.43
N HIS A 200 -13.22 5.49 -9.66
CA HIS A 200 -14.01 6.69 -10.00
C HIS A 200 -13.23 7.61 -10.94
N GLU A 201 -13.92 8.58 -11.55
CA GLU A 201 -13.33 9.43 -12.62
C GLU A 201 -12.15 10.29 -12.14
N ASN A 202 -12.15 10.70 -10.87
CA ASN A 202 -11.11 11.56 -10.32
C ASN A 202 -9.91 10.80 -9.72
N MET A 203 -9.88 9.44 -9.83
CA MET A 203 -8.75 8.66 -9.30
C MET A 203 -7.47 8.95 -10.08
N GLY A 204 -6.34 9.01 -9.35
CA GLY A 204 -5.03 9.35 -9.92
C GLY A 204 -4.62 8.43 -11.08
N THR A 205 -4.86 7.13 -10.96
CA THR A 205 -4.50 6.12 -11.96
C THR A 205 -5.21 6.31 -13.31
N LYS A 206 -6.42 6.86 -13.33
CA LYS A 206 -7.10 7.23 -14.57
C LYS A 206 -6.60 8.57 -15.11
N LYS A 207 -6.59 9.58 -14.24
CA LYS A 207 -6.27 10.95 -14.62
C LYS A 207 -4.84 11.11 -15.16
N TYR A 208 -3.90 10.35 -14.63
CA TYR A 208 -2.46 10.46 -14.91
C TYR A 208 -1.88 9.23 -15.63
N ALA A 209 -2.70 8.44 -16.32
CA ALA A 209 -2.30 7.18 -16.95
C ALA A 209 -1.07 7.30 -17.87
N SER A 210 -0.92 8.39 -18.63
CA SER A 210 0.25 8.64 -19.49
C SER A 210 1.52 8.89 -18.68
N PHE A 211 1.43 9.66 -17.60
CA PHE A 211 2.57 9.93 -16.70
C PHE A 211 2.99 8.66 -15.95
N ILE A 212 2.03 7.88 -15.48
CA ILE A 212 2.27 6.57 -14.83
C ILE A 212 3.05 5.64 -15.77
N LYS A 213 2.68 5.62 -17.06
CA LYS A 213 3.38 4.80 -18.07
C LYS A 213 4.84 5.20 -18.24
N GLU A 214 5.14 6.50 -18.23
CA GLU A 214 6.52 6.98 -18.31
C GLU A 214 7.30 6.73 -17.01
N GLU A 215 6.71 7.01 -15.85
CA GLU A 215 7.35 6.70 -14.56
C GLU A 215 7.61 5.19 -14.39
N ASN A 216 6.70 4.32 -14.84
CA ASN A 216 6.94 2.86 -14.83
C ASN A 216 8.22 2.50 -15.59
N LYS A 217 8.51 3.13 -16.72
CA LYS A 217 9.76 2.91 -17.47
C LYS A 217 10.99 3.33 -16.65
N ILE A 218 10.89 4.43 -15.90
CA ILE A 218 11.96 4.90 -15.01
C ILE A 218 12.25 3.86 -13.95
N VAL A 219 11.20 3.37 -13.25
CA VAL A 219 11.35 2.36 -12.20
C VAL A 219 11.89 1.04 -12.76
N ILE A 220 11.35 0.56 -13.90
CA ILE A 220 11.85 -0.65 -14.57
C ILE A 220 13.33 -0.50 -14.87
N ASN A 221 13.75 0.61 -15.49
CA ASN A 221 15.16 0.83 -15.85
C ASN A 221 16.07 0.94 -14.62
N ARG A 222 15.59 1.59 -13.55
CA ARG A 222 16.31 1.72 -12.27
C ARG A 222 16.67 0.36 -11.67
N HIS A 223 15.74 -0.58 -11.69
CA HIS A 223 15.91 -1.90 -11.04
C HIS A 223 16.33 -3.02 -11.98
N LYS A 224 16.38 -2.76 -13.30
CA LYS A 224 16.62 -3.78 -14.34
C LYS A 224 17.83 -4.66 -14.07
N ASN A 225 18.98 -4.07 -13.83
CA ASN A 225 20.23 -4.83 -13.69
C ASN A 225 20.20 -5.72 -12.45
N THR A 226 19.78 -5.20 -11.32
CA THR A 226 19.70 -5.96 -10.06
C THR A 226 18.69 -7.09 -10.14
N LEU A 227 17.48 -6.83 -10.69
CA LEU A 227 16.46 -7.88 -10.84
C LEU A 227 16.91 -8.94 -11.85
N THR A 228 17.56 -8.57 -12.95
CA THR A 228 18.10 -9.52 -13.92
C THR A 228 19.16 -10.42 -13.29
N GLN A 229 20.08 -9.85 -12.51
CA GLN A 229 21.09 -10.62 -11.79
C GLN A 229 20.45 -11.62 -10.82
N LEU A 230 19.50 -11.16 -9.97
CA LEU A 230 18.79 -12.03 -9.02
C LEU A 230 18.04 -13.16 -9.74
N ILE A 231 17.35 -12.88 -10.84
CA ILE A 231 16.67 -13.89 -11.65
C ILE A 231 17.67 -14.95 -12.15
N THR A 232 18.83 -14.54 -12.66
CA THR A 232 19.87 -15.44 -13.15
C THR A 232 20.42 -16.32 -12.02
N GLU A 233 20.70 -15.73 -10.85
CA GLU A 233 21.19 -16.46 -9.68
C GLU A 233 20.18 -17.51 -9.17
N TYR A 234 18.86 -17.18 -9.19
CA TYR A 234 17.82 -18.12 -8.81
C TYR A 234 17.70 -19.29 -9.79
N ILE A 235 17.75 -19.04 -11.10
CA ILE A 235 17.72 -20.10 -12.13
C ILE A 235 18.92 -21.04 -11.98
N ALA A 236 20.11 -20.49 -11.73
CA ALA A 236 21.32 -21.29 -11.55
C ALA A 236 21.32 -22.17 -10.28
N LYS A 237 20.51 -21.83 -9.26
CA LYS A 237 20.38 -22.63 -8.03
C LYS A 237 19.36 -23.77 -8.15
N GLU A 238 18.41 -23.65 -9.07
CA GLU A 238 17.38 -24.66 -9.33
C GLU A 238 17.79 -25.67 -10.42
N SER A 239 18.93 -25.42 -11.13
CA SER A 239 19.54 -26.29 -12.15
C SER A 239 20.55 -27.26 -11.53
#